data_3901f806b91c0e24c040c898c81ef760
#
_entry.id   3901f806b91c0e24c040c898c81ef760
#
_cell.length_a   1.000
_cell.length_b   1.000
_cell.length_c   1.000
_cell.angle_alpha   90.00
_cell.angle_beta   90.00
_cell.angle_gamma   90.00
#
_symmetry.space_group_name_H-M   'P 1'
#
loop_
_entity.id
_entity.type
_entity.pdbx_description
1 polymer ?
#
loop_
_entity_poly.entity_id
_entity_poly.type
_entity_poly.pdbx_seq_one_letter_code
_entity_poly.pdbx_strand_id
1 'polypeptide(L)'
;MAKTLVSISFFLFIIIPPSFGGLDPGFEKTEARDMIMICNSFTYLELYQDDQEILPEGYEKRYTSGTFGMDNKYQVYVKGNVGVINFRGSTDKQLSWIENFHASMIPAKGTIKVEGRRFEYCFAKDTAAAVHSGYALGIEFLEQELMSQVKHLNNEGIFNIILTGHSQGGALANMFRAYLENLPHGVLSRKNVFKTYAFATPMTGNKNFAKEYNSRFGANGTSFNIVNEADIIPAFPVNYNDTNYIRDNVNSLLYGKSFSVKKMLIDGGTRIFDDRISQLMGYVGKSVNKKIGKEVSELEIPARVKDINYFPLESRIELGEFEYPKILKDSSILENDSLMQVYDRDGAGNFLNQKLYKSGSWPFQHKPHNYYVAVLKTWFPKEYEMLEQKYLPENL
;
A
#
# COMPACT_ATOMS: atom_id res chain seq x y z
N MET A 1 14.83 -78.94 -21.05
CA MET A 1 14.87 -78.06 -19.85
C MET A 1 15.00 -76.59 -20.36
N ALA A 2 13.91 -75.88 -20.39
CA ALA A 2 13.91 -74.47 -20.79
C ALA A 2 14.05 -73.63 -19.50
N LYS A 3 15.08 -72.75 -19.44
CA LYS A 3 15.27 -71.78 -18.36
C LYS A 3 14.55 -70.49 -18.69
N THR A 4 13.48 -70.19 -18.00
CA THR A 4 12.77 -68.91 -18.11
C THR A 4 13.56 -67.85 -17.34
N LEU A 5 14.09 -66.83 -18.04
CA LEU A 5 14.66 -65.62 -17.40
C LEU A 5 13.50 -64.67 -17.04
N VAL A 6 13.32 -64.38 -15.77
CA VAL A 6 12.43 -63.35 -15.27
C VAL A 6 13.23 -62.05 -15.17
N SER A 7 12.91 -61.08 -16.05
CA SER A 7 13.50 -59.76 -16.03
C SER A 7 12.71 -58.88 -15.05
N ILE A 8 13.30 -58.49 -13.93
CA ILE A 8 12.72 -57.55 -12.96
C ILE A 8 13.14 -56.13 -13.35
N SER A 9 12.22 -55.37 -13.92
CA SER A 9 12.40 -53.94 -14.21
C SER A 9 12.17 -53.14 -12.91
N PHE A 10 13.23 -52.57 -12.37
CA PHE A 10 13.16 -51.63 -11.30
C PHE A 10 12.75 -50.24 -11.87
N PHE A 11 11.51 -49.81 -11.64
CA PHE A 11 11.10 -48.43 -11.88
C PHE A 11 11.63 -47.59 -10.73
N LEU A 12 12.68 -46.82 -10.97
CA LEU A 12 13.15 -45.77 -10.08
C LEU A 12 12.18 -44.61 -10.17
N PHE A 13 11.26 -44.50 -9.23
CA PHE A 13 10.48 -43.28 -9.05
C PHE A 13 11.43 -42.20 -8.52
N ILE A 14 11.91 -41.35 -9.43
CA ILE A 14 12.55 -40.09 -9.05
C ILE A 14 11.42 -39.17 -8.50
N ILE A 15 11.28 -39.10 -7.19
CA ILE A 15 10.49 -38.06 -6.55
C ILE A 15 11.27 -36.77 -6.78
N ILE A 16 10.91 -36.03 -7.85
CA ILE A 16 11.35 -34.67 -8.05
C ILE A 16 10.62 -33.89 -6.95
N PRO A 17 11.34 -33.34 -5.93
CA PRO A 17 10.68 -32.47 -4.98
C PRO A 17 10.07 -31.31 -5.78
N PRO A 18 8.86 -30.81 -5.40
CA PRO A 18 8.31 -29.65 -6.06
C PRO A 18 9.38 -28.56 -6.00
N SER A 19 9.82 -28.11 -7.16
CA SER A 19 10.67 -26.94 -7.30
C SER A 19 9.81 -25.78 -6.75
N PHE A 20 10.07 -25.38 -5.52
CA PHE A 20 9.56 -24.09 -5.02
C PHE A 20 10.26 -23.05 -5.88
N GLY A 21 9.58 -22.59 -6.91
CA GLY A 21 10.05 -21.59 -7.84
C GLY A 21 10.53 -20.36 -7.09
N GLY A 22 11.61 -19.73 -7.56
CA GLY A 22 12.01 -18.43 -7.10
C GLY A 22 10.93 -17.40 -7.42
N LEU A 23 11.09 -16.15 -6.94
CA LEU A 23 10.25 -15.03 -7.37
C LEU A 23 10.62 -14.67 -8.82
N ASP A 24 9.89 -15.27 -9.77
CA ASP A 24 10.10 -14.97 -11.19
C ASP A 24 9.60 -13.56 -11.52
N PRO A 25 10.29 -12.83 -12.41
CA PRO A 25 9.79 -11.58 -12.96
C PRO A 25 8.42 -11.79 -13.65
N GLY A 26 7.56 -10.78 -13.57
CA GLY A 26 6.23 -10.82 -14.15
C GLY A 26 5.14 -10.67 -13.08
N PHE A 27 3.99 -10.14 -13.51
CA PHE A 27 2.83 -9.98 -12.64
C PHE A 27 2.10 -11.32 -12.46
N GLU A 28 1.99 -11.75 -11.22
CA GLU A 28 1.27 -12.97 -10.86
C GLU A 28 0.00 -12.64 -10.09
N LYS A 29 -1.16 -12.98 -10.67
CA LYS A 29 -2.48 -12.69 -10.08
C LYS A 29 -2.65 -13.33 -8.72
N THR A 30 -2.16 -14.55 -8.54
CA THR A 30 -2.23 -15.28 -7.27
C THR A 30 -1.38 -14.62 -6.20
N GLU A 31 -0.14 -14.20 -6.54
CA GLU A 31 0.67 -13.42 -5.61
C GLU A 31 -0.04 -12.11 -5.22
N ALA A 32 -0.60 -11.38 -6.21
CA ALA A 32 -1.32 -10.14 -5.94
C ALA A 32 -2.53 -10.34 -5.01
N ARG A 33 -3.32 -11.43 -5.24
CA ARG A 33 -4.42 -11.81 -4.34
C ARG A 33 -3.91 -12.10 -2.93
N ASP A 34 -2.91 -12.95 -2.81
CA ASP A 34 -2.36 -13.35 -1.51
C ASP A 34 -1.79 -12.12 -0.77
N MET A 35 -1.15 -11.20 -1.48
CA MET A 35 -0.59 -9.98 -0.86
C MET A 35 -1.67 -9.02 -0.38
N ILE A 36 -2.76 -8.82 -1.11
CA ILE A 36 -3.85 -7.95 -0.60
C ILE A 36 -4.60 -8.62 0.57
N MET A 37 -4.71 -9.93 0.59
CA MET A 37 -5.23 -10.66 1.76
C MET A 37 -4.34 -10.40 2.99
N ILE A 38 -3.02 -10.52 2.85
CA ILE A 38 -2.05 -10.21 3.92
C ILE A 38 -2.15 -8.74 4.36
N CYS A 39 -2.34 -7.79 3.43
CA CYS A 39 -2.54 -6.39 3.79
C CYS A 39 -3.78 -6.18 4.67
N ASN A 40 -4.84 -6.97 4.46
CA ASN A 40 -6.06 -6.92 5.28
C ASN A 40 -5.87 -7.45 6.70
N SER A 41 -4.80 -8.19 7.01
CA SER A 41 -4.52 -8.67 8.37
C SER A 41 -4.62 -7.54 9.41
N PHE A 42 -4.08 -6.36 9.12
CA PHE A 42 -4.17 -5.23 10.04
C PHE A 42 -5.60 -4.76 10.28
N THR A 43 -6.43 -4.72 9.23
CA THR A 43 -7.85 -4.36 9.32
C THR A 43 -8.62 -5.38 10.16
N TYR A 44 -8.40 -6.67 9.92
CA TYR A 44 -9.08 -7.74 10.66
C TYR A 44 -8.66 -7.81 12.13
N LEU A 45 -7.37 -7.61 12.40
CA LEU A 45 -6.86 -7.53 13.79
C LEU A 45 -7.45 -6.32 14.54
N GLU A 46 -7.66 -5.19 13.86
CA GLU A 46 -8.27 -4.00 14.45
C GLU A 46 -9.76 -4.19 14.73
N LEU A 47 -10.51 -4.75 13.78
CA LEU A 47 -11.96 -4.90 13.86
C LEU A 47 -12.38 -6.13 14.69
N TYR A 48 -11.70 -7.25 14.48
CA TYR A 48 -12.13 -8.57 15.00
C TYR A 48 -11.13 -9.22 15.97
N GLN A 49 -9.95 -8.61 16.17
CA GLN A 49 -8.83 -9.12 16.98
C GLN A 49 -8.29 -10.48 16.49
N ASP A 50 -8.69 -10.89 15.29
CA ASP A 50 -8.28 -12.11 14.61
C ASP A 50 -8.17 -11.83 13.11
N ASP A 51 -7.19 -12.46 12.46
CA ASP A 51 -6.95 -12.33 11.02
C ASP A 51 -6.85 -13.68 10.29
N GLN A 52 -7.16 -14.77 10.95
CA GLN A 52 -7.02 -16.11 10.35
C GLN A 52 -7.92 -16.31 9.14
N GLU A 53 -9.14 -15.75 9.16
CA GLU A 53 -10.10 -15.85 8.09
C GLU A 53 -9.61 -15.19 6.79
N ILE A 54 -8.81 -14.11 6.89
CA ILE A 54 -8.34 -13.37 5.71
C ILE A 54 -6.93 -13.79 5.27
N LEU A 55 -6.20 -14.59 6.04
CA LEU A 55 -4.86 -14.99 5.63
C LEU A 55 -4.90 -16.06 4.54
N PRO A 56 -4.09 -15.92 3.47
CA PRO A 56 -4.05 -16.89 2.39
C PRO A 56 -3.40 -18.20 2.85
N GLU A 57 -3.87 -19.31 2.28
CA GLU A 57 -3.40 -20.65 2.63
C GLU A 57 -1.88 -20.82 2.47
N GLY A 58 -1.27 -21.45 3.47
CA GLY A 58 0.15 -21.78 3.49
C GLY A 58 1.07 -20.65 3.94
N TYR A 59 0.55 -19.45 4.20
CA TYR A 59 1.33 -18.38 4.83
C TYR A 59 1.30 -18.49 6.36
N GLU A 60 2.47 -18.47 6.96
CA GLU A 60 2.66 -18.46 8.41
C GLU A 60 3.15 -17.07 8.85
N LYS A 61 2.42 -16.43 9.78
CA LYS A 61 2.86 -15.18 10.38
C LYS A 61 3.99 -15.46 11.39
N ARG A 62 5.20 -15.00 11.06
CA ARG A 62 6.40 -15.20 11.89
C ARG A 62 6.63 -14.07 12.87
N TYR A 63 6.25 -12.86 12.49
CA TYR A 63 6.55 -11.69 13.29
C TYR A 63 5.53 -10.57 13.09
N THR A 64 5.24 -9.85 14.15
CA THR A 64 4.54 -8.56 14.14
C THR A 64 5.35 -7.58 14.94
N SER A 65 5.77 -6.49 14.32
CA SER A 65 6.60 -5.47 14.96
C SER A 65 5.87 -4.72 16.07
N GLY A 66 6.62 -4.05 16.95
CA GLY A 66 6.12 -2.93 17.71
C GLY A 66 5.65 -1.79 16.81
N THR A 67 5.26 -0.69 17.44
CA THR A 67 4.93 0.57 16.73
C THR A 67 6.16 1.49 16.79
N PHE A 68 6.54 2.06 15.64
CA PHE A 68 7.72 2.89 15.49
C PHE A 68 7.36 4.28 14.98
N GLY A 69 8.04 5.30 15.47
CA GLY A 69 7.96 6.67 14.99
C GLY A 69 6.53 7.18 14.83
N MET A 70 6.13 7.47 13.61
CA MET A 70 4.81 8.00 13.26
C MET A 70 3.73 6.92 13.13
N ASP A 71 3.67 6.01 14.08
CA ASP A 71 2.73 4.88 14.13
C ASP A 71 2.99 3.82 13.06
N ASN A 72 4.24 3.68 12.60
CA ASN A 72 4.62 2.67 11.61
C ASN A 72 4.67 1.28 12.24
N LYS A 73 4.21 0.28 11.48
CA LYS A 73 4.17 -1.12 11.90
C LYS A 73 4.28 -2.03 10.67
N TYR A 74 4.84 -3.23 10.87
CA TYR A 74 4.91 -4.23 9.81
C TYR A 74 4.75 -5.64 10.38
N GLN A 75 4.52 -6.60 9.49
CA GLN A 75 4.44 -8.02 9.78
C GLN A 75 5.37 -8.78 8.82
N VAL A 76 5.86 -9.94 9.28
CA VAL A 76 6.63 -10.87 8.46
C VAL A 76 5.89 -12.20 8.38
N TYR A 77 5.74 -12.69 7.15
CA TYR A 77 5.14 -14.00 6.85
C TYR A 77 6.10 -14.84 6.05
N VAL A 78 5.91 -16.16 6.10
CA VAL A 78 6.69 -17.12 5.31
C VAL A 78 5.76 -18.13 4.68
N LYS A 79 6.02 -18.47 3.40
CA LYS A 79 5.40 -19.59 2.68
C LYS A 79 6.49 -20.32 1.89
N GLY A 80 6.86 -21.53 2.32
CA GLY A 80 7.96 -22.28 1.72
C GLY A 80 9.28 -21.49 1.79
N ASN A 81 9.84 -21.15 0.63
CA ASN A 81 11.09 -20.37 0.51
C ASN A 81 10.86 -18.88 0.21
N VAL A 82 9.64 -18.38 0.39
CA VAL A 82 9.27 -16.98 0.18
C VAL A 82 8.95 -16.32 1.52
N GLY A 83 9.66 -15.24 1.83
CA GLY A 83 9.33 -14.32 2.91
C GLY A 83 8.48 -13.16 2.39
N VAL A 84 7.59 -12.64 3.23
CA VAL A 84 6.78 -11.46 2.93
C VAL A 84 6.94 -10.44 4.05
N ILE A 85 7.22 -9.19 3.70
CA ILE A 85 7.20 -8.05 4.62
C ILE A 85 6.00 -7.19 4.26
N ASN A 86 5.01 -7.14 5.15
CA ASN A 86 3.77 -6.39 4.97
C ASN A 86 3.79 -5.11 5.82
N PHE A 87 3.82 -3.96 5.19
CA PHE A 87 3.77 -2.66 5.84
C PHE A 87 2.34 -2.23 6.10
N ARG A 88 2.06 -1.78 7.33
CA ARG A 88 0.75 -1.25 7.70
C ARG A 88 0.49 0.08 7.01
N GLY A 89 -0.75 0.27 6.53
CA GLY A 89 -1.26 1.56 6.07
C GLY A 89 -1.53 2.52 7.22
N SER A 90 -2.03 3.72 6.88
CA SER A 90 -2.40 4.73 7.86
C SER A 90 -3.49 4.24 8.81
N THR A 91 -3.36 4.61 10.08
CA THR A 91 -4.38 4.38 11.10
C THR A 91 -5.23 5.64 11.30
N ASP A 92 -6.19 5.61 12.22
CA ASP A 92 -6.97 6.78 12.65
C ASP A 92 -6.15 7.79 13.49
N LYS A 93 -4.94 7.40 13.93
CA LYS A 93 -4.09 8.25 14.75
C LYS A 93 -3.52 9.44 13.97
N GLN A 94 -3.53 10.61 14.61
CA GLN A 94 -3.02 11.83 14.00
C GLN A 94 -1.56 11.75 13.55
N LEU A 95 -0.71 11.00 14.27
CA LEU A 95 0.70 10.81 13.92
C LEU A 95 0.89 10.08 12.59
N SER A 96 0.08 9.06 12.32
CA SER A 96 0.11 8.33 11.06
C SER A 96 -0.23 9.24 9.86
N TRP A 97 -1.22 10.14 10.03
CA TRP A 97 -1.55 11.12 8.99
C TRP A 97 -0.50 12.22 8.81
N ILE A 98 0.22 12.58 9.88
CA ILE A 98 1.34 13.53 9.81
C ILE A 98 2.40 13.04 8.82
N GLU A 99 2.69 11.74 8.77
CA GLU A 99 3.62 11.16 7.82
C GLU A 99 3.18 11.42 6.37
N ASN A 100 1.94 11.14 6.05
CA ASN A 100 1.40 11.38 4.70
C ASN A 100 1.40 12.87 4.32
N PHE A 101 1.13 13.76 5.28
CA PHE A 101 1.12 15.21 5.04
C PHE A 101 2.50 15.84 5.06
N HIS A 102 3.54 15.14 5.51
CA HIS A 102 4.90 15.60 5.37
C HIS A 102 5.40 15.43 3.93
N ALA A 103 4.59 15.89 3.00
CA ALA A 103 4.74 15.72 1.56
C ALA A 103 5.72 16.72 0.91
N SER A 104 6.58 17.42 1.67
CA SER A 104 7.74 18.08 1.09
C SER A 104 8.73 17.02 0.61
N MET A 105 9.44 17.28 -0.49
CA MET A 105 10.45 16.34 -0.96
C MET A 105 11.83 16.68 -0.43
N ILE A 106 12.61 15.65 -0.16
CA ILE A 106 14.05 15.71 0.16
C ILE A 106 14.84 14.98 -0.93
N PRO A 107 16.14 15.25 -1.11
CA PRO A 107 16.95 14.48 -2.05
C PRO A 107 16.81 12.98 -1.80
N ALA A 108 16.76 12.18 -2.88
CA ALA A 108 16.63 10.72 -2.78
C ALA A 108 17.88 10.03 -2.18
N LYS A 109 18.96 10.79 -1.94
CA LYS A 109 20.16 10.34 -1.26
C LYS A 109 20.58 11.38 -0.23
N GLY A 110 20.87 10.93 0.99
CA GLY A 110 21.24 11.85 2.06
C GLY A 110 21.41 11.16 3.41
N THR A 111 21.29 11.96 4.46
CA THR A 111 21.36 11.50 5.85
C THR A 111 20.21 12.12 6.64
N ILE A 112 19.43 11.31 7.33
CA ILE A 112 18.47 11.72 8.36
C ILE A 112 19.11 11.40 9.70
N LYS A 113 18.95 12.31 10.70
CA LYS A 113 19.37 12.03 12.07
C LYS A 113 18.17 12.09 12.99
N VAL A 114 18.00 11.07 13.80
CA VAL A 114 16.95 10.95 14.81
C VAL A 114 17.62 10.53 16.11
N GLU A 115 17.50 11.35 17.17
CA GLU A 115 18.01 11.03 18.51
C GLU A 115 19.49 10.58 18.52
N GLY A 116 20.35 11.29 17.77
CA GLY A 116 21.77 10.98 17.63
C GLY A 116 22.08 9.84 16.66
N ARG A 117 21.10 9.06 16.20
CA ARG A 117 21.29 8.03 15.18
C ARG A 117 21.35 8.65 13.79
N ARG A 118 22.31 8.20 12.98
CA ARG A 118 22.46 8.59 11.58
C ARG A 118 21.94 7.50 10.67
N PHE A 119 20.96 7.83 9.86
CA PHE A 119 20.46 6.99 8.78
C PHE A 119 20.94 7.53 7.44
N GLU A 120 21.96 6.89 6.88
CA GLU A 120 22.46 7.18 5.54
C GLU A 120 21.61 6.40 4.52
N TYR A 121 20.90 7.10 3.66
CA TYR A 121 19.99 6.49 2.71
C TYR A 121 20.33 6.83 1.26
N CYS A 122 19.97 5.90 0.38
CA CYS A 122 19.97 6.07 -1.05
C CYS A 122 18.74 5.36 -1.62
N PHE A 123 17.71 6.12 -1.97
CA PHE A 123 16.51 5.60 -2.64
C PHE A 123 16.66 5.67 -4.17
N ALA A 124 17.49 6.54 -4.69
CA ALA A 124 17.85 6.63 -6.10
C ALA A 124 19.30 7.16 -6.25
N LYS A 125 19.93 6.84 -7.37
CA LYS A 125 21.29 7.29 -7.71
C LYS A 125 21.28 8.61 -8.48
N ASP A 126 20.19 8.92 -9.19
CA ASP A 126 19.99 10.19 -9.88
C ASP A 126 20.00 11.34 -8.87
N THR A 127 20.93 12.28 -9.05
CA THR A 127 21.12 13.42 -8.14
C THR A 127 19.97 14.43 -8.17
N ALA A 128 19.14 14.39 -9.20
CA ALA A 128 17.91 15.20 -9.32
C ALA A 128 16.68 14.47 -8.77
N ALA A 129 16.82 13.19 -8.37
CA ALA A 129 15.73 12.45 -7.75
C ALA A 129 15.47 12.98 -6.34
N ALA A 130 14.18 13.12 -6.04
CA ALA A 130 13.69 13.54 -4.73
C ALA A 130 12.51 12.66 -4.30
N VAL A 131 12.39 12.45 -3.00
CA VAL A 131 11.41 11.55 -2.41
C VAL A 131 10.59 12.24 -1.32
N HIS A 132 9.43 11.70 -1.03
CA HIS A 132 8.54 12.12 0.03
C HIS A 132 9.23 12.03 1.39
N SER A 133 9.39 13.16 2.07
CA SER A 133 10.17 13.22 3.32
C SER A 133 9.53 12.42 4.46
N GLY A 134 8.20 12.37 4.52
CA GLY A 134 7.49 11.56 5.50
C GLY A 134 7.80 10.08 5.36
N TYR A 135 7.70 9.54 4.14
CA TYR A 135 8.00 8.12 3.91
C TYR A 135 9.49 7.79 4.08
N ALA A 136 10.37 8.71 3.72
CA ALA A 136 11.80 8.54 4.00
C ALA A 136 12.08 8.46 5.51
N LEU A 137 11.40 9.29 6.31
CA LEU A 137 11.46 9.25 7.76
C LEU A 137 10.81 7.98 8.33
N GLY A 138 9.69 7.51 7.73
CA GLY A 138 9.06 6.23 8.09
C GLY A 138 10.01 5.06 7.92
N ILE A 139 10.77 5.03 6.81
CA ILE A 139 11.81 4.01 6.60
C ILE A 139 12.94 4.15 7.64
N GLU A 140 13.36 5.37 7.98
CA GLU A 140 14.37 5.60 9.01
C GLU A 140 13.98 4.95 10.34
N PHE A 141 12.75 5.15 10.80
CA PHE A 141 12.27 4.57 12.05
C PHE A 141 12.23 3.03 12.03
N LEU A 142 11.96 2.44 10.88
CA LEU A 142 11.79 0.99 10.72
C LEU A 142 13.08 0.27 10.32
N GLU A 143 14.07 0.98 9.75
CA GLU A 143 15.18 0.39 9.00
C GLU A 143 15.96 -0.66 9.80
N GLN A 144 16.36 -0.33 11.02
CA GLN A 144 17.22 -1.22 11.81
C GLN A 144 16.54 -2.58 12.05
N GLU A 145 15.26 -2.58 12.37
CA GLU A 145 14.53 -3.79 12.63
C GLU A 145 14.18 -4.54 11.35
N LEU A 146 13.77 -3.83 10.29
CA LEU A 146 13.53 -4.42 8.97
C LEU A 146 14.76 -5.13 8.43
N MET A 147 15.94 -4.49 8.54
CA MET A 147 17.21 -5.10 8.13
C MET A 147 17.56 -6.34 8.96
N SER A 148 17.22 -6.34 10.25
CA SER A 148 17.34 -7.52 11.10
C SER A 148 16.45 -8.65 10.62
N GLN A 149 15.18 -8.36 10.26
CA GLN A 149 14.25 -9.36 9.73
C GLN A 149 14.70 -9.94 8.38
N VAL A 150 15.18 -9.10 7.46
CA VAL A 150 15.74 -9.59 6.19
C VAL A 150 16.92 -10.53 6.42
N LYS A 151 17.82 -10.18 7.35
CA LYS A 151 18.96 -11.04 7.71
C LYS A 151 18.51 -12.34 8.39
N HIS A 152 17.45 -12.27 9.21
CA HIS A 152 16.88 -13.46 9.86
C HIS A 152 16.31 -14.42 8.81
N LEU A 153 15.52 -13.94 7.86
CA LEU A 153 15.04 -14.73 6.72
C LEU A 153 16.20 -15.36 5.94
N ASN A 154 17.27 -14.59 5.67
CA ASN A 154 18.45 -15.12 4.97
C ASN A 154 19.16 -16.21 5.75
N ASN A 155 19.22 -16.14 7.08
CA ASN A 155 19.80 -17.17 7.95
C ASN A 155 18.97 -18.47 7.92
N GLU A 156 17.66 -18.36 7.68
CA GLU A 156 16.78 -19.52 7.44
C GLU A 156 16.85 -20.05 6.00
N GLY A 157 17.68 -19.44 5.12
CA GLY A 157 17.80 -19.81 3.72
C GLY A 157 16.73 -19.20 2.80
N ILE A 158 15.94 -18.26 3.32
CA ILE A 158 14.88 -17.56 2.57
C ILE A 158 15.47 -16.29 1.97
N PHE A 159 15.64 -16.28 0.66
CA PHE A 159 16.20 -15.18 -0.11
C PHE A 159 15.18 -14.52 -1.05
N ASN A 160 14.05 -15.17 -1.28
CA ASN A 160 12.94 -14.65 -2.06
C ASN A 160 12.04 -13.82 -1.14
N ILE A 161 11.96 -12.52 -1.32
CA ILE A 161 11.24 -11.64 -0.39
C ILE A 161 10.26 -10.75 -1.16
N ILE A 162 8.98 -10.86 -0.83
CA ILE A 162 7.95 -9.95 -1.32
C ILE A 162 7.78 -8.81 -0.32
N LEU A 163 7.78 -7.59 -0.83
CA LEU A 163 7.44 -6.38 -0.08
C LEU A 163 6.02 -5.97 -0.45
N THR A 164 5.15 -5.82 0.53
CA THR A 164 3.76 -5.46 0.26
C THR A 164 3.23 -4.47 1.29
N GLY A 165 2.15 -3.80 0.95
CA GLY A 165 1.43 -2.89 1.81
C GLY A 165 0.32 -2.18 1.04
N HIS A 166 -0.62 -1.63 1.80
CA HIS A 166 -1.74 -0.86 1.29
C HIS A 166 -1.61 0.60 1.73
N SER A 167 -1.98 1.55 0.87
CA SER A 167 -1.95 2.98 1.19
C SER A 167 -0.53 3.45 1.55
N GLN A 168 -0.34 4.12 2.68
CA GLN A 168 0.97 4.46 3.25
C GLN A 168 1.91 3.24 3.29
N GLY A 169 1.39 2.06 3.67
CA GLY A 169 2.17 0.82 3.69
C GLY A 169 2.73 0.44 2.32
N GLY A 170 1.96 0.67 1.25
CA GLY A 170 2.43 0.49 -0.13
C GLY A 170 3.55 1.48 -0.50
N ALA A 171 3.45 2.74 -0.04
CA ALA A 171 4.52 3.71 -0.22
C ALA A 171 5.80 3.29 0.51
N LEU A 172 5.69 2.82 1.75
CA LEU A 172 6.81 2.29 2.52
C LEU A 172 7.42 1.05 1.86
N ALA A 173 6.61 0.15 1.29
CA ALA A 173 7.09 -1.02 0.54
C ALA A 173 7.92 -0.60 -0.68
N ASN A 174 7.45 0.37 -1.47
CA ASN A 174 8.20 0.92 -2.61
C ASN A 174 9.50 1.63 -2.16
N MET A 175 9.43 2.42 -1.09
CA MET A 175 10.60 3.11 -0.55
C MET A 175 11.64 2.14 0.02
N PHE A 176 11.21 1.14 0.76
CA PHE A 176 12.09 0.12 1.30
C PHE A 176 12.73 -0.73 0.19
N ARG A 177 11.96 -1.07 -0.89
CA ARG A 177 12.52 -1.71 -2.08
C ARG A 177 13.66 -0.87 -2.67
N ALA A 178 13.43 0.41 -2.87
CA ALA A 178 14.44 1.31 -3.41
C ALA A 178 15.68 1.41 -2.52
N TYR A 179 15.50 1.41 -1.19
CA TYR A 179 16.58 1.41 -0.21
C TYR A 179 17.42 0.13 -0.29
N LEU A 180 16.77 -1.05 -0.23
CA LEU A 180 17.47 -2.35 -0.26
C LEU A 180 18.35 -2.52 -1.49
N GLU A 181 17.88 -2.09 -2.64
CA GLU A 181 18.57 -2.24 -3.92
C GLU A 181 19.73 -1.23 -4.13
N ASN A 182 19.81 -0.22 -3.29
CA ASN A 182 20.86 0.78 -3.30
C ASN A 182 21.86 0.63 -2.12
N LEU A 183 21.68 -0.42 -1.31
CA LEU A 183 22.63 -0.72 -0.23
C LEU A 183 24.04 -1.03 -0.76
N PRO A 184 25.10 -0.67 -0.03
CA PRO A 184 26.45 -1.06 -0.36
C PRO A 184 26.60 -2.58 -0.46
N HIS A 185 27.52 -3.03 -1.30
CA HIS A 185 27.83 -4.45 -1.42
C HIS A 185 28.25 -5.06 -0.07
N GLY A 186 27.70 -6.22 0.24
CA GLY A 186 28.05 -6.97 1.47
C GLY A 186 27.14 -6.66 2.66
N VAL A 187 26.25 -5.64 2.58
CA VAL A 187 25.27 -5.38 3.65
C VAL A 187 24.20 -6.46 3.71
N LEU A 188 23.76 -6.92 2.54
CA LEU A 188 22.84 -8.05 2.38
C LEU A 188 23.42 -9.13 1.46
N SER A 189 22.85 -10.32 1.54
CA SER A 189 23.17 -11.43 0.62
C SER A 189 22.84 -11.07 -0.82
N ARG A 190 23.75 -11.37 -1.75
CA ARG A 190 23.51 -11.23 -3.20
C ARG A 190 22.49 -12.23 -3.75
N LYS A 191 22.11 -13.23 -2.96
CA LYS A 191 21.05 -14.18 -3.32
C LYS A 191 19.65 -13.60 -3.17
N ASN A 192 19.50 -12.47 -2.47
CA ASN A 192 18.19 -11.86 -2.29
C ASN A 192 17.57 -11.46 -3.63
N VAL A 193 16.34 -11.91 -3.81
CA VAL A 193 15.45 -11.52 -4.91
C VAL A 193 14.25 -10.82 -4.26
N PHE A 194 13.99 -9.59 -4.68
CA PHE A 194 12.88 -8.81 -4.14
C PHE A 194 11.82 -8.61 -5.20
N LYS A 195 10.55 -8.71 -4.80
CA LYS A 195 9.37 -8.38 -5.60
C LYS A 195 8.45 -7.50 -4.79
N THR A 196 7.74 -6.57 -5.43
CA THR A 196 6.88 -5.63 -4.71
C THR A 196 5.47 -5.65 -5.27
N TYR A 197 4.49 -5.80 -4.38
CA TYR A 197 3.07 -5.61 -4.66
C TYR A 197 2.53 -4.53 -3.74
N ALA A 198 2.33 -3.33 -4.27
CA ALA A 198 1.88 -2.18 -3.50
C ALA A 198 0.46 -1.78 -3.93
N PHE A 199 -0.47 -1.67 -2.99
CA PHE A 199 -1.88 -1.41 -3.25
C PHE A 199 -2.26 0.00 -2.82
N ALA A 200 -3.09 0.68 -3.61
CA ALA A 200 -3.60 2.01 -3.29
C ALA A 200 -2.51 3.03 -2.94
N THR A 201 -1.34 2.89 -3.52
CA THR A 201 -0.12 3.57 -3.07
C THR A 201 -0.11 5.03 -3.49
N PRO A 202 0.04 5.99 -2.57
CA PRO A 202 0.34 7.38 -2.92
C PRO A 202 1.70 7.51 -3.61
N MET A 203 1.90 8.59 -4.35
CA MET A 203 3.14 8.87 -5.05
C MET A 203 4.30 9.11 -4.07
N THR A 204 5.46 8.53 -4.35
CA THR A 204 6.61 8.49 -3.42
C THR A 204 7.73 9.46 -3.75
N GLY A 205 7.72 10.10 -4.93
CA GLY A 205 8.76 11.06 -5.29
C GLY A 205 8.50 11.78 -6.61
N ASN A 206 9.49 12.54 -7.06
CA ASN A 206 9.43 13.31 -8.29
C ASN A 206 9.65 12.43 -9.53
N LYS A 207 9.60 13.08 -10.71
CA LYS A 207 9.78 12.40 -12.00
C LYS A 207 11.10 11.63 -12.12
N ASN A 208 12.17 12.17 -11.57
CA ASN A 208 13.49 11.53 -11.65
C ASN A 208 13.53 10.26 -10.79
N PHE A 209 12.97 10.30 -9.58
CA PHE A 209 12.82 9.12 -8.75
C PHE A 209 11.94 8.07 -9.43
N ALA A 210 10.76 8.46 -9.91
CA ALA A 210 9.83 7.55 -10.58
C ALA A 210 10.48 6.89 -11.81
N LYS A 211 11.18 7.67 -12.64
CA LYS A 211 11.89 7.15 -13.83
C LYS A 211 12.97 6.11 -13.47
N GLU A 212 13.80 6.39 -12.46
CA GLU A 212 14.83 5.43 -12.02
C GLU A 212 14.18 4.17 -11.46
N TYR A 213 13.19 4.31 -10.58
CA TYR A 213 12.46 3.19 -9.98
C TYR A 213 11.82 2.30 -11.06
N ASN A 214 11.11 2.91 -12.00
CA ASN A 214 10.41 2.20 -13.07
C ASN A 214 11.39 1.47 -14.01
N SER A 215 12.50 2.10 -14.38
CA SER A 215 13.51 1.48 -15.24
C SER A 215 14.18 0.26 -14.60
N ARG A 216 14.32 0.27 -13.26
CA ARG A 216 15.00 -0.80 -12.53
C ARG A 216 14.06 -1.91 -12.08
N PHE A 217 12.86 -1.59 -11.67
CA PHE A 217 11.96 -2.54 -11.01
C PHE A 217 10.66 -2.75 -11.79
N GLY A 218 10.06 -1.69 -12.33
CA GLY A 218 8.84 -1.79 -13.14
C GLY A 218 9.09 -2.50 -14.45
N ALA A 219 10.04 -2.02 -15.26
CA ALA A 219 10.40 -2.61 -16.55
C ALA A 219 10.91 -4.04 -16.44
N ASN A 220 11.55 -4.38 -15.33
CA ASN A 220 12.02 -5.74 -15.06
C ASN A 220 10.92 -6.66 -14.48
N GLY A 221 9.68 -6.18 -14.35
CA GLY A 221 8.55 -6.98 -13.87
C GLY A 221 8.72 -7.47 -12.43
N THR A 222 9.35 -6.66 -11.57
CA THR A 222 9.58 -7.02 -10.16
C THR A 222 8.94 -6.04 -9.17
N SER A 223 8.20 -5.03 -9.66
CA SER A 223 7.42 -4.13 -8.82
C SER A 223 6.13 -3.71 -9.51
N PHE A 224 5.02 -3.83 -8.80
CA PHE A 224 3.67 -3.57 -9.29
C PHE A 224 2.91 -2.68 -8.32
N ASN A 225 2.23 -1.66 -8.86
CA ASN A 225 1.36 -0.76 -8.12
C ASN A 225 -0.09 -1.03 -8.55
N ILE A 226 -0.87 -1.69 -7.70
CA ILE A 226 -2.25 -2.06 -7.97
C ILE A 226 -3.16 -0.93 -7.48
N VAL A 227 -3.95 -0.37 -8.36
CA VAL A 227 -4.77 0.82 -8.10
C VAL A 227 -6.20 0.63 -8.57
N ASN A 228 -7.14 1.24 -7.86
CA ASN A 228 -8.54 1.35 -8.26
C ASN A 228 -8.73 2.74 -8.90
N GLU A 229 -9.33 2.81 -10.06
CA GLU A 229 -9.55 4.07 -10.79
C GLU A 229 -10.37 5.11 -10.00
N ALA A 230 -11.28 4.64 -9.14
CA ALA A 230 -12.11 5.51 -8.30
C ALA A 230 -11.46 5.88 -6.97
N ASP A 231 -10.27 5.34 -6.66
CA ASP A 231 -9.50 5.69 -5.48
C ASP A 231 -8.61 6.90 -5.74
N ILE A 232 -8.82 7.96 -4.97
CA ILE A 232 -8.07 9.22 -5.13
C ILE A 232 -6.66 9.18 -4.54
N ILE A 233 -6.36 8.24 -3.63
CA ILE A 233 -5.09 8.20 -2.90
C ILE A 233 -3.88 7.92 -3.80
N PRO A 234 -3.96 7.02 -4.80
CA PRO A 234 -2.84 6.82 -5.74
C PRO A 234 -2.44 8.05 -6.55
N ALA A 235 -3.26 9.07 -6.52
CA ALA A 235 -2.99 10.34 -7.16
C ALA A 235 -2.47 11.41 -6.18
N PHE A 236 -2.19 11.05 -4.94
CA PHE A 236 -1.64 11.89 -3.89
C PHE A 236 -0.12 11.67 -3.70
N PRO A 237 0.65 12.66 -3.22
CA PRO A 237 0.40 14.09 -3.24
C PRO A 237 0.36 14.65 -4.67
N VAL A 238 -0.21 15.80 -4.83
CA VAL A 238 -0.65 16.37 -6.10
C VAL A 238 0.49 16.57 -7.10
N ASN A 239 0.28 16.19 -8.37
CA ASN A 239 1.08 16.68 -9.47
C ASN A 239 0.63 18.12 -9.81
N TYR A 240 1.44 19.11 -9.46
CA TYR A 240 1.14 20.53 -9.63
C TYR A 240 0.92 20.95 -11.10
N ASN A 241 1.46 20.19 -12.04
CA ASN A 241 1.27 20.46 -13.48
C ASN A 241 -0.13 20.08 -13.99
N ASP A 242 -0.94 19.39 -13.18
CA ASP A 242 -2.32 19.05 -13.52
C ASP A 242 -3.31 19.84 -12.64
N THR A 243 -3.60 21.06 -13.05
CA THR A 243 -4.50 21.99 -12.34
C THR A 243 -5.95 21.49 -12.25
N ASN A 244 -6.43 20.71 -13.23
CA ASN A 244 -7.77 20.13 -13.19
C ASN A 244 -7.86 19.03 -12.13
N TYR A 245 -6.85 18.19 -12.06
CA TYR A 245 -6.72 17.15 -11.07
C TYR A 245 -6.74 17.71 -9.63
N ILE A 246 -6.00 18.79 -9.38
CA ILE A 246 -5.96 19.49 -8.09
C ILE A 246 -7.34 19.95 -7.67
N ARG A 247 -8.05 20.67 -8.59
CA ARG A 247 -9.36 21.24 -8.27
C ARG A 247 -10.39 20.18 -7.91
N ASP A 248 -10.42 19.07 -8.65
CA ASP A 248 -11.49 18.10 -8.53
C ASP A 248 -11.25 17.13 -7.36
N ASN A 249 -10.01 16.79 -7.08
CA ASN A 249 -9.66 15.85 -6.01
C ASN A 249 -9.39 16.52 -4.65
N VAL A 250 -8.74 17.67 -4.61
CA VAL A 250 -8.54 18.42 -3.36
C VAL A 250 -9.87 18.93 -2.81
N ASN A 251 -10.80 19.37 -3.67
CA ASN A 251 -12.14 19.74 -3.23
C ASN A 251 -12.88 18.55 -2.61
N SER A 252 -12.78 17.35 -3.20
CA SER A 252 -13.37 16.14 -2.65
C SER A 252 -12.84 15.80 -1.26
N LEU A 253 -11.53 15.93 -1.03
CA LEU A 253 -10.87 15.71 0.26
C LEU A 253 -11.24 16.79 1.30
N LEU A 254 -11.34 18.05 0.88
CA LEU A 254 -11.65 19.18 1.78
C LEU A 254 -13.11 19.22 2.18
N TYR A 255 -14.03 18.81 1.32
CA TYR A 255 -15.48 18.87 1.57
C TYR A 255 -16.09 17.55 2.04
N GLY A 256 -15.35 16.44 2.02
CA GLY A 256 -15.73 15.19 2.65
C GLY A 256 -15.93 15.35 4.16
N LYS A 257 -17.04 14.83 4.70
CA LYS A 257 -17.42 14.99 6.14
C LYS A 257 -16.47 14.27 7.10
N SER A 258 -15.52 13.51 6.61
CA SER A 258 -14.60 12.72 7.41
C SER A 258 -13.27 13.44 7.55
N PHE A 259 -12.94 13.71 8.80
CA PHE A 259 -11.64 13.99 9.36
C PHE A 259 -10.97 15.35 9.09
N SER A 260 -10.37 15.81 10.11
CA SER A 260 -9.50 16.93 10.48
C SER A 260 -8.43 17.42 9.48
N VAL A 261 -8.32 16.89 8.23
CA VAL A 261 -7.58 17.53 7.13
C VAL A 261 -8.08 18.96 6.96
N LYS A 262 -9.40 19.18 7.04
CA LYS A 262 -10.02 20.50 7.03
C LYS A 262 -9.51 21.37 8.19
N LYS A 263 -9.39 20.83 9.39
CA LYS A 263 -8.90 21.57 10.57
C LYS A 263 -7.40 21.86 10.46
N MET A 264 -6.60 20.91 9.94
CA MET A 264 -5.16 21.08 9.77
C MET A 264 -4.81 22.04 8.62
N LEU A 265 -5.63 22.07 7.55
CA LEU A 265 -5.51 23.04 6.45
C LEU A 265 -6.12 24.41 6.81
N ILE A 266 -7.20 24.45 7.60
CA ILE A 266 -7.82 25.69 8.11
C ILE A 266 -6.94 26.35 9.15
N ASP A 267 -6.34 25.62 10.07
CA ASP A 267 -5.36 26.13 11.03
C ASP A 267 -4.06 26.59 10.34
N GLY A 268 -3.83 26.17 9.09
CA GLY A 268 -2.75 26.61 8.19
C GLY A 268 -3.06 27.81 7.28
N GLY A 269 -4.28 28.36 7.34
CA GLY A 269 -4.67 29.56 6.62
C GLY A 269 -5.30 29.33 5.25
N THR A 270 -6.62 29.40 5.20
CA THR A 270 -7.48 29.25 4.01
C THR A 270 -7.50 30.47 3.13
N ARG A 271 -6.48 30.68 2.34
CA ARG A 271 -6.56 31.53 1.09
C ARG A 271 -5.55 31.02 0.06
N ILE A 272 -5.81 29.81 -0.45
CA ILE A 272 -4.85 29.09 -1.28
C ILE A 272 -5.48 28.78 -2.64
N PHE A 273 -5.34 29.73 -3.55
CA PHE A 273 -5.29 29.46 -4.97
C PHE A 273 -4.28 30.46 -5.55
N ASP A 274 -3.24 29.94 -6.18
CA ASP A 274 -2.09 30.55 -6.85
C ASP A 274 -0.79 30.58 -6.03
N ASP A 275 0.31 30.21 -6.66
CA ASP A 275 1.76 30.27 -6.25
C ASP A 275 2.13 29.85 -4.83
N ARG A 276 1.16 29.47 -4.00
CA ARG A 276 1.31 29.26 -2.58
C ARG A 276 1.30 27.80 -2.14
N ILE A 277 1.07 26.84 -3.06
CA ILE A 277 1.09 25.40 -2.68
C ILE A 277 2.50 25.01 -2.24
N SER A 278 3.54 25.50 -2.90
CA SER A 278 4.92 25.29 -2.47
C SER A 278 5.21 25.90 -1.10
N GLN A 279 4.63 27.08 -0.82
CA GLN A 279 4.75 27.72 0.49
C GLN A 279 3.94 26.98 1.54
N LEU A 280 2.74 26.48 1.19
CA LEU A 280 1.92 25.65 2.07
C LEU A 280 2.61 24.33 2.41
N MET A 281 3.12 23.61 1.41
CA MET A 281 3.90 22.39 1.62
C MET A 281 5.12 22.66 2.49
N GLY A 282 5.77 23.83 2.29
CA GLY A 282 6.85 24.32 3.13
C GLY A 282 6.39 24.62 4.57
N TYR A 283 5.22 25.20 4.76
CA TYR A 283 4.65 25.53 6.07
C TYR A 283 4.16 24.27 6.80
N VAL A 284 3.43 23.41 6.13
CA VAL A 284 2.97 22.11 6.65
C VAL A 284 4.18 21.29 7.10
N GLY A 285 5.22 21.20 6.28
CA GLY A 285 6.42 20.49 6.65
C GLY A 285 7.15 21.09 7.87
N LYS A 286 7.20 22.43 8.03
CA LYS A 286 7.76 23.06 9.26
C LYS A 286 6.90 22.76 10.49
N SER A 287 5.57 22.79 10.33
CA SER A 287 4.63 22.50 11.41
C SER A 287 4.67 21.04 11.80
N VAL A 288 4.84 20.13 10.81
CA VAL A 288 5.02 18.70 11.00
C VAL A 288 6.35 18.43 11.71
N ASN A 289 7.46 19.00 11.26
CA ASN A 289 8.75 18.87 11.96
C ASN A 289 8.66 19.32 13.43
N LYS A 290 7.93 20.39 13.69
CA LYS A 290 7.69 20.87 15.08
C LYS A 290 6.84 19.89 15.90
N LYS A 291 5.88 19.19 15.28
CA LYS A 291 5.07 18.16 15.96
C LYS A 291 5.87 16.89 16.19
N ILE A 292 6.60 16.43 15.19
CA ILE A 292 7.50 15.25 15.32
C ILE A 292 8.58 15.56 16.35
N GLY A 293 9.18 16.76 16.35
CA GLY A 293 10.16 17.21 17.35
C GLY A 293 9.64 17.35 18.77
N LYS A 294 8.32 17.18 19.02
CA LYS A 294 7.77 17.02 20.38
C LYS A 294 7.78 15.56 20.84
N GLU A 295 7.69 14.63 19.90
CA GLU A 295 7.75 13.18 20.14
C GLU A 295 9.19 12.65 20.10
N VAL A 296 10.07 13.34 19.36
CA VAL A 296 11.48 13.01 19.15
C VAL A 296 12.32 14.19 19.56
N SER A 297 13.24 14.00 20.49
CA SER A 297 14.05 15.10 21.09
C SER A 297 15.00 15.78 20.10
N GLU A 298 15.46 15.07 19.08
CA GLU A 298 16.38 15.55 18.05
C GLU A 298 16.02 14.97 16.69
N LEU A 299 15.70 15.83 15.71
CA LEU A 299 15.39 15.47 14.34
C LEU A 299 16.07 16.42 13.35
N GLU A 300 17.02 15.89 12.56
CA GLU A 300 17.65 16.59 11.44
C GLU A 300 17.27 15.88 10.13
N ILE A 301 16.60 16.60 9.23
CA ILE A 301 16.23 16.13 7.90
C ILE A 301 16.97 16.98 6.85
N PRO A 302 17.41 16.41 5.71
CA PRO A 302 18.04 17.16 4.64
C PRO A 302 17.19 18.36 4.18
N ALA A 303 17.85 19.35 3.62
CA ALA A 303 17.17 20.50 3.05
C ALA A 303 16.17 20.03 1.97
N ARG A 304 15.00 20.65 1.98
CA ARG A 304 13.95 20.34 0.99
C ARG A 304 14.36 20.77 -0.40
N VAL A 305 13.98 19.96 -1.38
CA VAL A 305 14.06 20.38 -2.77
C VAL A 305 12.89 21.31 -3.08
N LYS A 306 13.08 22.20 -4.06
CA LYS A 306 12.03 23.12 -4.52
C LYS A 306 10.97 22.43 -5.37
N ASP A 307 11.28 21.24 -5.92
CA ASP A 307 10.33 20.45 -6.70
C ASP A 307 9.19 19.96 -5.81
N ILE A 308 7.97 20.19 -6.23
CA ILE A 308 6.74 19.76 -5.55
C ILE A 308 5.91 18.81 -6.44
N ASN A 309 6.40 18.52 -7.65
CA ASN A 309 5.69 17.70 -8.61
C ASN A 309 5.98 16.23 -8.35
N TYR A 310 5.01 15.54 -7.81
CA TYR A 310 5.03 14.11 -7.66
C TYR A 310 4.68 13.39 -8.95
N PHE A 311 5.25 12.21 -9.16
CA PHE A 311 4.97 11.36 -10.31
C PHE A 311 4.62 9.94 -9.86
N PRO A 312 3.61 9.33 -10.48
CA PRO A 312 3.26 7.94 -10.19
C PRO A 312 4.36 6.99 -10.68
N LEU A 313 4.50 5.86 -10.01
CA LEU A 313 5.28 4.75 -10.51
C LEU A 313 4.51 4.09 -11.67
N GLU A 314 5.17 3.86 -12.81
CA GLU A 314 4.51 3.51 -14.08
C GLU A 314 4.02 2.05 -14.15
N SER A 315 4.58 1.14 -13.35
CA SER A 315 4.13 -0.26 -13.30
C SER A 315 2.77 -0.39 -12.59
N ARG A 316 1.76 0.31 -13.13
CA ARG A 316 0.40 0.32 -12.59
C ARG A 316 -0.42 -0.81 -13.18
N ILE A 317 -1.16 -1.48 -12.32
CA ILE A 317 -2.19 -2.47 -12.67
C ILE A 317 -3.52 -1.90 -12.19
N GLU A 318 -4.41 -1.61 -13.13
CA GLU A 318 -5.68 -0.96 -12.83
C GLU A 318 -6.76 -2.00 -12.54
N LEU A 319 -7.48 -1.75 -11.44
CA LEU A 319 -8.70 -2.45 -11.06
C LEU A 319 -9.89 -1.56 -11.39
N GLY A 320 -11.00 -2.15 -11.83
CA GLY A 320 -12.24 -1.41 -11.99
C GLY A 320 -12.79 -0.91 -10.66
N GLU A 321 -13.69 0.07 -10.74
CA GLU A 321 -14.41 0.61 -9.60
C GLU A 321 -15.15 -0.51 -8.83
N PHE A 322 -15.10 -0.46 -7.50
CA PHE A 322 -15.89 -1.32 -6.64
C PHE A 322 -17.24 -0.66 -6.35
N GLU A 323 -18.32 -1.29 -6.79
CA GLU A 323 -19.66 -0.75 -6.63
C GLU A 323 -20.04 -0.62 -5.15
N TYR A 324 -20.50 0.56 -4.76
CA TYR A 324 -21.08 0.77 -3.44
C TYR A 324 -22.40 0.00 -3.33
N PRO A 325 -22.64 -0.77 -2.25
CA PRO A 325 -23.85 -1.55 -2.12
C PRO A 325 -25.10 -0.65 -2.08
N LYS A 326 -26.21 -1.15 -2.62
CA LYS A 326 -27.50 -0.45 -2.66
C LYS A 326 -28.14 -0.42 -1.26
N ILE A 327 -27.67 0.47 -0.40
CA ILE A 327 -28.19 0.67 0.95
C ILE A 327 -29.19 1.83 0.92
N LEU A 328 -30.44 1.58 1.29
CA LEU A 328 -31.46 2.62 1.38
C LEU A 328 -31.07 3.66 2.44
N LYS A 329 -31.34 4.94 2.15
CA LYS A 329 -31.22 6.04 3.12
C LYS A 329 -32.25 5.90 4.23
N ASP A 330 -33.43 5.42 3.86
CA ASP A 330 -34.57 5.18 4.75
C ASP A 330 -35.14 3.79 4.46
N SER A 331 -34.92 2.86 5.38
CA SER A 331 -35.41 1.49 5.27
C SER A 331 -36.93 1.37 5.49
N SER A 332 -37.60 2.37 6.10
CA SER A 332 -39.03 2.36 6.33
C SER A 332 -39.85 2.35 5.02
N ILE A 333 -39.24 2.71 3.90
CA ILE A 333 -39.82 2.57 2.57
C ILE A 333 -40.23 1.11 2.31
N LEU A 334 -39.49 0.12 2.80
CA LEU A 334 -39.75 -1.30 2.61
C LEU A 334 -40.95 -1.78 3.45
N GLU A 335 -41.32 -1.05 4.49
CA GLU A 335 -42.40 -1.36 5.41
C GLU A 335 -43.73 -0.68 5.00
N ASN A 336 -43.68 0.19 3.97
CA ASN A 336 -44.83 0.98 3.51
C ASN A 336 -45.26 0.57 2.10
N ASP A 337 -46.33 -0.21 2.01
CA ASP A 337 -46.85 -0.72 0.74
C ASP A 337 -47.20 0.38 -0.28
N SER A 338 -47.70 1.52 0.18
CA SER A 338 -48.01 2.65 -0.70
C SER A 338 -46.74 3.27 -1.31
N LEU A 339 -45.66 3.42 -0.52
CA LEU A 339 -44.36 3.90 -1.03
C LEU A 339 -43.69 2.86 -1.92
N MET A 340 -43.86 1.58 -1.60
CA MET A 340 -43.35 0.45 -2.40
C MET A 340 -43.92 0.42 -3.81
N GLN A 341 -45.15 0.87 -4.00
CA GLN A 341 -45.83 0.91 -5.31
C GLN A 341 -45.50 2.14 -6.14
N VAL A 342 -44.97 3.22 -5.50
CA VAL A 342 -44.64 4.47 -6.18
C VAL A 342 -43.32 4.37 -6.96
N TYR A 343 -42.42 3.48 -6.54
CA TYR A 343 -41.07 3.41 -7.12
C TYR A 343 -40.89 2.15 -7.95
N ASP A 344 -40.49 2.34 -9.23
CA ASP A 344 -40.13 1.24 -10.12
C ASP A 344 -38.90 0.48 -9.60
N ARG A 345 -38.84 -0.82 -9.90
CA ARG A 345 -37.75 -1.72 -9.50
C ARG A 345 -37.11 -2.42 -10.68
N ASP A 346 -35.84 -2.78 -10.49
CA ASP A 346 -35.12 -3.66 -11.40
C ASP A 346 -35.50 -5.15 -11.18
N GLY A 347 -34.98 -6.03 -12.05
CA GLY A 347 -35.23 -7.48 -11.95
C GLY A 347 -34.68 -8.15 -10.68
N ALA A 348 -33.79 -7.46 -9.95
CA ALA A 348 -33.26 -7.89 -8.65
C ALA A 348 -34.04 -7.30 -7.45
N GLY A 349 -35.12 -6.55 -7.72
CA GLY A 349 -35.97 -5.94 -6.69
C GLY A 349 -35.48 -4.61 -6.13
N ASN A 350 -34.37 -4.04 -6.64
CA ASN A 350 -33.89 -2.74 -6.21
C ASN A 350 -34.67 -1.61 -6.87
N PHE A 351 -34.87 -0.51 -6.16
CA PHE A 351 -35.49 0.68 -6.74
C PHE A 351 -34.62 1.28 -7.85
N LEU A 352 -35.20 1.69 -8.96
CA LEU A 352 -34.52 2.33 -10.06
C LEU A 352 -34.05 3.75 -9.69
N ASN A 353 -34.74 4.40 -8.73
CA ASN A 353 -34.38 5.73 -8.26
C ASN A 353 -33.14 5.72 -7.36
N GLN A 354 -31.99 6.05 -7.94
CA GLN A 354 -30.70 6.07 -7.22
C GLN A 354 -30.65 7.06 -6.04
N LYS A 355 -31.53 8.07 -5.99
CA LYS A 355 -31.58 9.04 -4.86
C LYS A 355 -32.05 8.41 -3.57
N LEU A 356 -32.69 7.26 -3.60
CA LEU A 356 -33.14 6.51 -2.42
C LEU A 356 -31.97 5.82 -1.70
N TYR A 357 -30.87 5.60 -2.39
CA TYR A 357 -29.71 4.92 -1.83
C TYR A 357 -28.68 5.88 -1.25
N LYS A 358 -27.90 5.38 -0.28
CA LYS A 358 -26.69 6.05 0.18
C LYS A 358 -25.69 6.06 -0.98
N SER A 359 -24.88 7.10 -1.05
CA SER A 359 -23.71 7.14 -1.93
C SER A 359 -22.45 6.79 -1.13
N GLY A 360 -21.58 6.00 -1.69
CA GLY A 360 -20.27 5.74 -1.12
C GLY A 360 -19.48 7.05 -0.95
N SER A 361 -18.74 7.13 0.15
CA SER A 361 -17.75 8.18 0.34
C SER A 361 -16.43 7.77 -0.33
N TRP A 362 -15.54 8.73 -0.64
CA TRP A 362 -14.24 8.41 -1.24
C TRP A 362 -13.42 7.36 -0.47
N PRO A 363 -13.44 7.29 0.89
CA PRO A 363 -12.72 6.24 1.61
C PRO A 363 -13.19 4.83 1.29
N PHE A 364 -14.42 4.65 0.80
CA PHE A 364 -14.93 3.32 0.44
C PHE A 364 -14.05 2.66 -0.62
N GLN A 365 -13.73 3.38 -1.70
CA GLN A 365 -12.88 2.85 -2.77
C GLN A 365 -11.43 2.56 -2.30
N HIS A 366 -10.99 3.23 -1.25
CA HIS A 366 -9.64 3.11 -0.71
C HIS A 366 -9.46 2.00 0.34
N LYS A 367 -10.52 1.36 0.80
CA LYS A 367 -10.42 0.35 1.88
C LYS A 367 -9.68 -0.92 1.40
N PRO A 368 -8.77 -1.49 2.23
CA PRO A 368 -8.01 -2.68 1.84
C PRO A 368 -8.91 -3.87 1.48
N HIS A 369 -10.00 -4.08 2.22
CA HIS A 369 -10.96 -5.16 1.92
C HIS A 369 -11.62 -4.96 0.55
N ASN A 370 -11.95 -3.73 0.18
CA ASN A 370 -12.55 -3.44 -1.12
C ASN A 370 -11.56 -3.66 -2.27
N TYR A 371 -10.25 -3.41 -2.04
CA TYR A 371 -9.20 -3.81 -2.97
C TYR A 371 -9.12 -5.33 -3.13
N TYR A 372 -9.23 -6.10 -2.05
CA TYR A 372 -9.29 -7.55 -2.12
C TYR A 372 -10.49 -8.03 -2.95
N VAL A 373 -11.67 -7.48 -2.69
CA VAL A 373 -12.88 -7.82 -3.45
C VAL A 373 -12.75 -7.43 -4.93
N ALA A 374 -12.17 -6.27 -5.23
CA ALA A 374 -11.90 -5.84 -6.61
C ALA A 374 -10.91 -6.78 -7.33
N VAL A 375 -9.87 -7.24 -6.64
CA VAL A 375 -8.93 -8.26 -7.13
C VAL A 375 -9.67 -9.56 -7.46
N LEU A 376 -10.54 -10.05 -6.57
CA LEU A 376 -11.33 -11.25 -6.83
C LEU A 376 -12.27 -11.04 -8.03
N LYS A 377 -13.01 -9.94 -8.07
CA LYS A 377 -13.93 -9.62 -9.17
C LYS A 377 -13.19 -9.60 -10.51
N THR A 378 -11.98 -9.05 -10.53
CA THR A 378 -11.20 -8.87 -11.76
C THR A 378 -10.54 -10.16 -12.25
N TRP A 379 -9.95 -10.94 -11.35
CA TRP A 379 -9.09 -12.06 -11.75
C TRP A 379 -9.54 -13.43 -11.26
N PHE A 380 -10.43 -13.49 -10.27
CA PHE A 380 -10.90 -14.74 -9.65
C PHE A 380 -12.43 -14.74 -9.53
N PRO A 381 -13.19 -14.67 -10.65
CA PRO A 381 -14.64 -14.48 -10.61
C PRO A 381 -15.38 -15.59 -9.85
N LYS A 382 -14.88 -16.83 -9.86
CA LYS A 382 -15.49 -17.92 -9.09
C LYS A 382 -15.34 -17.69 -7.58
N GLU A 383 -14.18 -17.25 -7.11
CA GLU A 383 -13.95 -16.92 -5.70
C GLU A 383 -14.78 -15.71 -5.29
N TYR A 384 -14.92 -14.71 -6.18
CA TYR A 384 -15.78 -13.56 -5.96
C TYR A 384 -17.26 -13.94 -5.80
N GLU A 385 -17.77 -14.89 -6.60
CA GLU A 385 -19.15 -15.36 -6.48
C GLU A 385 -19.39 -16.12 -5.18
N MET A 386 -18.41 -16.88 -4.71
CA MET A 386 -18.50 -17.66 -3.46
C MET A 386 -18.25 -16.79 -2.20
N LEU A 387 -17.77 -15.56 -2.36
CA LEU A 387 -17.48 -14.70 -1.22
C LEU A 387 -18.78 -14.28 -0.53
N GLU A 388 -18.98 -14.74 0.71
CA GLU A 388 -20.17 -14.45 1.51
C GLU A 388 -20.27 -12.96 1.84
N GLN A 389 -19.17 -12.32 2.17
CA GLN A 389 -19.12 -10.92 2.56
C GLN A 389 -18.30 -10.08 1.57
N LYS A 390 -18.98 -9.42 0.64
CA LYS A 390 -18.35 -8.56 -0.39
C LYS A 390 -17.94 -7.18 0.14
N TYR A 391 -18.36 -6.81 1.32
CA TYR A 391 -17.96 -5.55 1.99
C TYR A 391 -18.06 -5.72 3.51
N LEU A 392 -17.18 -5.05 4.23
CA LEU A 392 -17.26 -4.99 5.68
C LEU A 392 -18.27 -3.91 6.08
N PRO A 393 -19.21 -4.19 7.02
CA PRO A 393 -20.20 -3.20 7.48
C PRO A 393 -19.55 -1.90 7.97
N GLU A 394 -18.39 -1.98 8.58
CA GLU A 394 -17.60 -0.87 9.10
C GLU A 394 -17.03 0.05 7.99
N ASN A 395 -17.06 -0.42 6.75
CA ASN A 395 -16.61 0.34 5.59
C ASN A 395 -17.73 1.14 4.89
N LEU A 396 -18.98 0.99 5.32
CA LEU A 396 -20.18 1.57 4.69
C LEU A 396 -20.57 2.96 5.20
#